data_0ca3e1de4c2512d85840379171db284b
#
_entry.id   0ca3e1de4c2512d85840379171db284b
#
_cell.length_a   1.000
_cell.length_b   1.000
_cell.length_c   1.000
_cell.angle_alpha   90.00
_cell.angle_beta   90.00
_cell.angle_gamma   90.00
#
_symmetry.space_group_name_H-M   'P 1'
#
loop_
_entity.id
_entity.type
_entity.pdbx_description
1 polymer ?
#
loop_
_entity_poly.entity_id
_entity_poly.type
_entity_poly.pdbx_seq_one_letter_code
_entity_poly.pdbx_strand_id
1 'polypeptide(L)'
;MTAATVPAGTPAAPPAPAGRPGRDRYLDLLRTVALLRVVIYHIFGWAWLTIVFPSMGVMFALAGSLMARSLGRPALGVIRGRIRRLLPPMWVFALVVVPMMFALSWQPVKEEGAWWFIKLAWYVFPVGAPPFPWSSGDQAGLLEDTWAVQAAGPLWYIRAYLWFVLASPLLLRAFRKLPWATLLAPLGLTAVIGTGLVTIPGETGNALSDFAVFGSCWILGFAHHDGLFKDVPRYLTVSVASIVMGFGLWWASGHLTADGWDLNDIPLAQAAWSLGFCVILLQYAPSWQELPGRLARFDRLVTLANNRAVTIYLWHNLLILATIPLLDLLWKIPYVDAHLGSAVEAGYTLLMTLLIWPLIALMIVAVGWVEDVAAKRRPRLWPDGRR
;
A
#
# COMPACT_ATOMS: atom_id res chain seq x y z
N MET A 1 -81.88 7.69 2.27
CA MET A 1 -80.61 7.46 1.48
C MET A 1 -79.50 8.26 2.14
N THR A 2 -78.74 7.61 2.99
CA THR A 2 -77.62 8.22 3.73
C THR A 2 -76.31 7.89 2.98
N ALA A 3 -75.67 8.92 2.44
CA ALA A 3 -74.36 8.79 1.76
C ALA A 3 -73.24 8.53 2.77
N ALA A 4 -72.55 7.42 2.63
CA ALA A 4 -71.39 7.09 3.42
C ALA A 4 -70.16 7.87 2.88
N THR A 5 -69.59 8.72 3.72
CA THR A 5 -68.31 9.40 3.47
C THR A 5 -67.15 8.42 3.61
N VAL A 6 -66.39 8.23 2.52
CA VAL A 6 -65.12 7.48 2.50
C VAL A 6 -64.04 8.31 3.19
N PRO A 7 -63.31 7.80 4.20
CA PRO A 7 -62.24 8.53 4.81
C PRO A 7 -61.05 8.69 3.84
N ALA A 8 -60.55 9.92 3.67
CA ALA A 8 -59.35 10.24 2.89
C ALA A 8 -58.15 9.52 3.46
N GLY A 9 -57.47 8.73 2.63
CA GLY A 9 -56.25 8.01 3.01
C GLY A 9 -55.14 8.94 3.41
N THR A 10 -54.50 8.67 4.52
CA THR A 10 -53.31 9.38 5.02
C THR A 10 -52.22 9.36 3.94
N PRO A 11 -51.61 10.53 3.61
CA PRO A 11 -50.49 10.56 2.64
C PRO A 11 -49.36 9.69 3.12
N ALA A 12 -48.85 8.81 2.24
CA ALA A 12 -47.69 7.98 2.51
C ALA A 12 -46.49 8.86 2.89
N ALA A 13 -45.85 8.55 4.02
CA ALA A 13 -44.65 9.27 4.45
C ALA A 13 -43.57 9.20 3.34
N PRO A 14 -42.85 10.33 3.09
CA PRO A 14 -41.79 10.32 2.09
C PRO A 14 -40.74 9.24 2.40
N PRO A 15 -40.22 8.54 1.39
CA PRO A 15 -39.20 7.51 1.60
C PRO A 15 -38.01 8.13 2.35
N ALA A 16 -37.58 7.43 3.42
CA ALA A 16 -36.43 7.86 4.21
C ALA A 16 -35.24 8.10 3.28
N PRO A 17 -34.46 9.18 3.48
CA PRO A 17 -33.32 9.48 2.63
C PRO A 17 -32.38 8.28 2.61
N ALA A 18 -32.04 7.80 1.40
CA ALA A 18 -31.13 6.67 1.20
C ALA A 18 -29.87 6.94 2.00
N GLY A 19 -29.65 6.15 3.07
CA GLY A 19 -28.52 6.29 3.96
C GLY A 19 -27.23 6.35 3.15
N ARG A 20 -26.28 7.21 3.55
CA ARG A 20 -24.96 7.28 2.90
C ARG A 20 -24.42 5.86 2.76
N PRO A 21 -24.01 5.42 1.56
CA PRO A 21 -23.53 4.08 1.37
C PRO A 21 -22.42 3.82 2.39
N GLY A 22 -22.64 2.84 3.26
CA GLY A 22 -21.76 2.48 4.35
C GLY A 22 -20.34 2.17 3.86
N ARG A 23 -19.41 2.13 4.78
CA ARG A 23 -18.03 1.69 4.52
C ARG A 23 -18.06 0.19 4.15
N ASP A 24 -17.47 -0.17 3.01
CA ASP A 24 -17.40 -1.55 2.58
C ASP A 24 -16.34 -2.29 3.39
N ARG A 25 -16.76 -3.26 4.22
CA ARG A 25 -15.89 -4.01 5.14
C ARG A 25 -15.05 -5.06 4.42
N TYR A 26 -15.49 -5.53 3.25
CA TYR A 26 -14.67 -6.41 2.43
C TYR A 26 -13.40 -5.70 1.92
N LEU A 27 -13.54 -4.50 1.38
CA LEU A 27 -12.40 -3.70 0.93
C LEU A 27 -11.47 -3.32 2.09
N ASP A 28 -12.02 -3.07 3.28
CA ASP A 28 -11.22 -2.84 4.48
C ASP A 28 -10.43 -4.08 4.89
N LEU A 29 -11.03 -5.26 4.82
CA LEU A 29 -10.36 -6.53 5.10
C LEU A 29 -9.23 -6.79 4.11
N LEU A 30 -9.47 -6.61 2.81
CA LEU A 30 -8.45 -6.79 1.78
C LEU A 30 -7.24 -5.88 2.00
N ARG A 31 -7.47 -4.62 2.38
CA ARG A 31 -6.38 -3.69 2.71
C ARG A 31 -5.59 -4.15 3.93
N THR A 32 -6.28 -4.64 4.95
CA THR A 32 -5.63 -5.19 6.16
C THR A 32 -4.77 -6.41 5.82
N VAL A 33 -5.30 -7.34 5.00
CA VAL A 33 -4.56 -8.52 4.53
C VAL A 33 -3.35 -8.10 3.70
N ALA A 34 -3.52 -7.12 2.80
CA ALA A 34 -2.41 -6.59 2.01
C ALA A 34 -1.29 -6.02 2.89
N LEU A 35 -1.66 -5.22 3.90
CA LEU A 35 -0.70 -4.63 4.83
C LEU A 35 0.01 -5.69 5.69
N LEU A 36 -0.73 -6.67 6.21
CA LEU A 36 -0.18 -7.80 6.95
C LEU A 36 0.83 -8.60 6.10
N ARG A 37 0.44 -8.90 4.84
CA ARG A 37 1.31 -9.60 3.89
C ARG A 37 2.59 -8.80 3.62
N VAL A 38 2.53 -7.46 3.50
CA VAL A 38 3.72 -6.62 3.31
C VAL A 38 4.68 -6.79 4.48
N VAL A 39 4.20 -6.73 5.72
CA VAL A 39 5.05 -6.93 6.91
C VAL A 39 5.69 -8.32 6.90
N ILE A 40 4.90 -9.37 6.67
CA ILE A 40 5.39 -10.76 6.63
C ILE A 40 6.43 -10.95 5.52
N TYR A 41 6.20 -10.38 4.34
CA TYR A 41 7.16 -10.45 3.23
C TYR A 41 8.52 -9.85 3.62
N HIS A 42 8.56 -8.71 4.28
CA HIS A 42 9.82 -8.09 4.68
C HIS A 42 10.53 -8.78 5.86
N ILE A 43 9.80 -9.60 6.66
CA ILE A 43 10.42 -10.44 7.69
C ILE A 43 11.09 -11.66 7.08
N PHE A 44 10.42 -12.32 6.14
CA PHE A 44 10.82 -13.64 5.65
C PHE A 44 11.50 -13.63 4.29
N GLY A 45 11.37 -12.57 3.49
CA GLY A 45 11.84 -12.51 2.10
C GLY A 45 11.18 -13.55 1.18
N TRP A 46 10.00 -14.07 1.52
CA TRP A 46 9.36 -15.13 0.75
C TRP A 46 8.83 -14.65 -0.59
N ALA A 47 9.59 -14.88 -1.65
CA ALA A 47 9.25 -14.50 -3.02
C ALA A 47 7.84 -14.99 -3.47
N TRP A 48 7.46 -16.22 -3.10
CA TRP A 48 6.17 -16.82 -3.46
C TRP A 48 4.95 -16.03 -2.94
N LEU A 49 5.12 -15.21 -1.90
CA LEU A 49 4.06 -14.32 -1.41
C LEU A 49 3.62 -13.30 -2.47
N THR A 50 4.49 -12.92 -3.40
CA THR A 50 4.15 -12.00 -4.49
C THR A 50 3.17 -12.62 -5.47
N ILE A 51 3.24 -13.95 -5.62
CA ILE A 51 2.33 -14.74 -6.46
C ILE A 51 1.01 -14.98 -5.72
N VAL A 52 1.05 -15.46 -4.47
CA VAL A 52 -0.16 -15.81 -3.72
C VAL A 52 -1.06 -14.59 -3.48
N PHE A 53 -0.47 -13.44 -3.17
CA PHE A 53 -1.23 -12.21 -2.94
C PHE A 53 -0.42 -10.97 -3.33
N PRO A 54 -0.63 -10.38 -4.50
CA PRO A 54 0.08 -9.20 -4.99
C PRO A 54 -0.40 -7.94 -4.27
N SER A 55 0.05 -7.75 -3.03
CA SER A 55 -0.45 -6.73 -2.09
C SER A 55 -0.45 -5.33 -2.67
N MET A 56 0.61 -4.95 -3.40
CA MET A 56 0.72 -3.59 -3.94
C MET A 56 -0.32 -3.35 -5.03
N GLY A 57 -0.51 -4.31 -5.96
CA GLY A 57 -1.57 -4.25 -6.96
C GLY A 57 -2.96 -4.12 -6.33
N VAL A 58 -3.24 -4.94 -5.30
CA VAL A 58 -4.50 -4.87 -4.54
C VAL A 58 -4.67 -3.51 -3.86
N MET A 59 -3.64 -2.98 -3.19
CA MET A 59 -3.71 -1.68 -2.52
C MET A 59 -3.97 -0.55 -3.51
N PHE A 60 -3.33 -0.56 -4.68
CA PHE A 60 -3.58 0.44 -5.72
C PHE A 60 -4.98 0.30 -6.34
N ALA A 61 -5.48 -0.91 -6.59
CA ALA A 61 -6.83 -1.13 -7.11
C ALA A 61 -7.91 -0.64 -6.12
N LEU A 62 -7.76 -0.94 -4.83
CA LEU A 62 -8.66 -0.45 -3.78
C LEU A 62 -8.61 1.07 -3.66
N ALA A 63 -7.41 1.66 -3.72
CA ALA A 63 -7.23 3.11 -3.66
C ALA A 63 -7.84 3.81 -4.87
N GLY A 64 -7.69 3.25 -6.07
CA GLY A 64 -8.31 3.72 -7.30
C GLY A 64 -9.84 3.72 -7.22
N SER A 65 -10.45 2.63 -6.73
CA SER A 65 -11.90 2.55 -6.53
C SER A 65 -12.42 3.64 -5.57
N LEU A 66 -11.73 3.82 -4.45
CA LEU A 66 -12.05 4.89 -3.49
C LEU A 66 -11.78 6.29 -4.06
N MET A 67 -10.80 6.43 -4.97
CA MET A 67 -10.52 7.70 -5.65
C MET A 67 -11.62 8.06 -6.63
N ALA A 68 -12.06 7.12 -7.49
CA ALA A 68 -13.18 7.31 -8.41
C ALA A 68 -14.45 7.76 -7.68
N ARG A 69 -14.80 7.05 -6.59
CA ARG A 69 -15.91 7.42 -5.70
C ARG A 69 -15.77 8.84 -5.13
N SER A 70 -14.56 9.22 -4.76
CA SER A 70 -14.30 10.53 -4.16
C SER A 70 -14.39 11.67 -5.19
N LEU A 71 -14.02 11.41 -6.45
CA LEU A 71 -14.04 12.39 -7.55
C LEU A 71 -15.44 12.72 -8.08
N GLY A 72 -16.51 12.17 -7.50
CA GLY A 72 -17.85 12.74 -7.60
C GLY A 72 -17.99 14.12 -6.95
N ARG A 73 -16.94 14.58 -6.22
CA ARG A 73 -16.80 15.92 -5.63
C ARG A 73 -15.72 16.71 -6.37
N PRO A 74 -15.60 18.05 -6.16
CA PRO A 74 -14.57 18.86 -6.80
C PRO A 74 -13.17 18.29 -6.58
N ALA A 75 -12.44 18.05 -7.67
CA ALA A 75 -11.17 17.30 -7.70
C ALA A 75 -10.09 17.90 -6.78
N LEU A 76 -9.94 19.24 -6.77
CA LEU A 76 -8.95 19.92 -5.92
C LEU A 76 -9.17 19.63 -4.43
N GLY A 77 -10.43 19.64 -3.97
CA GLY A 77 -10.78 19.32 -2.60
C GLY A 77 -10.46 17.86 -2.23
N VAL A 78 -10.67 16.93 -3.18
CA VAL A 78 -10.34 15.50 -3.02
C VAL A 78 -8.82 15.32 -2.92
N ILE A 79 -8.06 15.87 -3.86
CA ILE A 79 -6.60 15.80 -3.89
C ILE A 79 -6.01 16.38 -2.60
N ARG A 80 -6.39 17.61 -2.24
CA ARG A 80 -5.95 18.26 -0.99
C ARG A 80 -6.25 17.40 0.24
N GLY A 81 -7.43 16.76 0.27
CA GLY A 81 -7.83 15.87 1.36
C GLY A 81 -6.97 14.59 1.44
N ARG A 82 -6.52 14.04 0.30
CA ARG A 82 -5.63 12.87 0.25
C ARG A 82 -4.22 13.24 0.67
N ILE A 83 -3.65 14.31 0.10
CA ILE A 83 -2.33 14.84 0.45
C ILE A 83 -2.25 15.12 1.95
N ARG A 84 -3.24 15.81 2.51
CA ARG A 84 -3.27 16.11 3.95
C ARG A 84 -3.26 14.87 4.84
N ARG A 85 -3.82 13.74 4.39
CA ARG A 85 -3.81 12.49 5.17
C ARG A 85 -2.51 11.72 5.05
N LEU A 86 -1.79 11.92 3.95
CA LEU A 86 -0.56 11.20 3.63
C LEU A 86 0.68 11.86 4.21
N LEU A 87 0.81 13.18 4.03
CA LEU A 87 2.05 13.89 4.34
C LEU A 87 2.39 14.01 5.83
N PRO A 88 1.47 14.34 6.77
CA PRO A 88 1.85 14.48 8.17
C PRO A 88 2.47 13.22 8.79
N PRO A 89 1.94 11.99 8.60
CA PRO A 89 2.64 10.78 9.05
C PRO A 89 4.02 10.60 8.41
N MET A 90 4.16 10.94 7.12
CA MET A 90 5.45 10.91 6.44
C MET A 90 6.43 11.95 7.00
N TRP A 91 5.96 13.15 7.35
CA TRP A 91 6.83 14.16 7.98
C TRP A 91 7.33 13.72 9.34
N VAL A 92 6.49 13.08 10.16
CA VAL A 92 6.93 12.52 11.45
C VAL A 92 7.97 11.42 11.23
N PHE A 93 7.77 10.56 10.23
CA PHE A 93 8.77 9.57 9.85
C PHE A 93 10.09 10.25 9.43
N ALA A 94 10.04 11.23 8.56
CA ALA A 94 11.23 11.97 8.09
C ALA A 94 11.93 12.71 9.23
N LEU A 95 11.19 13.32 10.17
CA LEU A 95 11.74 14.00 11.34
C LEU A 95 12.53 13.08 12.27
N VAL A 96 12.30 11.79 12.23
CA VAL A 96 13.07 10.80 13.00
C VAL A 96 14.22 10.25 12.15
N VAL A 97 13.89 9.79 10.93
CA VAL A 97 14.83 9.04 10.08
C VAL A 97 15.95 9.93 9.55
N VAL A 98 15.64 11.14 9.07
CA VAL A 98 16.67 12.03 8.48
C VAL A 98 17.71 12.49 9.53
N PRO A 99 17.32 12.99 10.72
CA PRO A 99 18.31 13.29 11.76
C PRO A 99 19.12 12.07 12.20
N MET A 100 18.51 10.88 12.26
CA MET A 100 19.21 9.65 12.60
C MET A 100 20.27 9.30 11.55
N MET A 101 19.98 9.47 10.26
CA MET A 101 20.95 9.29 9.18
C MET A 101 22.17 10.24 9.35
N PHE A 102 21.93 11.52 9.63
CA PHE A 102 23.01 12.48 9.87
C PHE A 102 23.79 12.16 11.15
N ALA A 103 23.13 11.77 12.23
CA ALA A 103 23.79 11.38 13.46
C ALA A 103 24.67 10.13 13.30
N LEU A 104 24.35 9.27 12.34
CA LEU A 104 25.12 8.10 11.94
C LEU A 104 26.12 8.40 10.79
N SER A 105 26.55 9.65 10.68
CA SER A 105 27.62 10.12 9.79
C SER A 105 27.26 10.20 8.31
N TRP A 106 25.96 10.21 7.94
CA TRP A 106 25.59 10.46 6.56
C TRP A 106 26.00 11.87 6.12
N GLN A 107 26.69 11.98 5.01
CA GLN A 107 27.14 13.23 4.46
C GLN A 107 26.59 13.48 3.06
N PRO A 108 26.42 14.76 2.68
CA PRO A 108 26.05 15.12 1.32
C PRO A 108 27.03 14.59 0.29
N VAL A 109 26.50 14.11 -0.83
CA VAL A 109 27.32 13.73 -1.99
C VAL A 109 27.88 15.00 -2.63
N LYS A 110 29.19 15.19 -2.57
CA LYS A 110 29.87 16.44 -3.02
C LYS A 110 29.66 16.74 -4.49
N GLU A 111 29.62 15.70 -5.32
CA GLU A 111 29.43 15.75 -6.76
C GLU A 111 28.05 16.28 -7.16
N GLU A 112 27.07 16.14 -6.31
CA GLU A 112 25.71 16.63 -6.56
C GLU A 112 25.53 18.12 -6.16
N GLY A 113 26.41 18.65 -5.37
CA GLY A 113 26.36 20.06 -4.95
C GLY A 113 25.03 20.48 -4.32
N ALA A 114 24.51 21.63 -4.77
CA ALA A 114 23.22 22.14 -4.27
C ALA A 114 22.02 21.23 -4.60
N TRP A 115 22.11 20.41 -5.65
CA TRP A 115 21.03 19.50 -6.04
C TRP A 115 20.73 18.47 -4.97
N TRP A 116 21.73 18.01 -4.25
CA TRP A 116 21.55 17.08 -3.13
C TRP A 116 20.62 17.65 -2.05
N PHE A 117 20.82 18.94 -1.69
CA PHE A 117 19.96 19.60 -0.71
C PHE A 117 18.53 19.80 -1.22
N ILE A 118 18.36 20.05 -2.53
CA ILE A 118 17.03 20.15 -3.14
C ILE A 118 16.30 18.82 -3.05
N LYS A 119 17.01 17.70 -3.22
CA LYS A 119 16.42 16.36 -3.07
C LYS A 119 15.88 16.09 -1.65
N LEU A 120 16.40 16.72 -0.60
CA LEU A 120 15.83 16.62 0.75
C LEU A 120 14.37 17.11 0.80
N ALA A 121 13.96 18.00 -0.11
CA ALA A 121 12.56 18.42 -0.21
C ALA A 121 11.61 17.27 -0.54
N TRP A 122 12.10 16.14 -1.08
CA TRP A 122 11.29 14.95 -1.33
C TRP A 122 10.84 14.25 -0.03
N TYR A 123 11.48 14.51 1.11
CA TYR A 123 10.96 14.12 2.42
C TYR A 123 9.77 14.97 2.86
N VAL A 124 9.60 16.17 2.30
CA VAL A 124 8.46 17.04 2.58
C VAL A 124 7.31 16.79 1.62
N PHE A 125 7.64 16.64 0.32
CA PHE A 125 6.66 16.37 -0.73
C PHE A 125 7.22 15.33 -1.73
N PRO A 126 6.84 14.05 -1.62
CA PRO A 126 7.51 12.93 -2.28
C PRO A 126 7.12 12.81 -3.77
N VAL A 127 7.58 13.72 -4.61
CA VAL A 127 7.43 13.63 -6.06
C VAL A 127 8.62 12.96 -6.74
N GLY A 128 9.77 12.91 -6.10
CA GLY A 128 10.95 12.17 -6.50
C GLY A 128 11.41 11.19 -5.43
N ALA A 129 12.50 10.48 -5.67
CA ALA A 129 13.13 9.64 -4.67
C ALA A 129 13.97 10.52 -3.72
N PRO A 130 13.69 10.51 -2.41
CA PRO A 130 14.52 11.22 -1.47
C PRO A 130 15.91 10.59 -1.41
N PRO A 131 16.97 11.36 -1.10
CA PRO A 131 18.32 10.83 -1.01
C PRO A 131 18.49 9.97 0.24
N PHE A 132 19.30 8.92 0.12
CA PHE A 132 19.68 8.01 1.20
C PHE A 132 21.15 7.65 1.10
N PRO A 133 21.79 7.23 2.18
CA PRO A 133 23.10 6.61 2.12
C PRO A 133 22.95 5.19 1.53
N TRP A 134 23.25 5.06 0.25
CA TRP A 134 23.18 3.78 -0.48
C TRP A 134 24.45 2.96 -0.38
N SER A 135 25.57 3.65 -0.20
CA SER A 135 26.86 3.01 -0.14
C SER A 135 27.24 2.62 1.27
N SER A 136 27.96 1.57 1.32
CA SER A 136 28.52 0.92 2.47
C SER A 136 29.64 1.67 3.18
N GLY A 137 30.07 1.11 4.26
CA GLY A 137 31.29 1.41 4.91
C GLY A 137 31.25 2.66 5.74
N ASP A 138 31.89 3.70 5.30
CA ASP A 138 32.10 4.93 6.08
C ASP A 138 30.83 5.65 6.52
N GLN A 139 29.67 5.26 5.99
CA GLN A 139 28.39 5.89 6.30
C GLN A 139 27.46 5.01 7.15
N ALA A 140 27.88 3.80 7.49
CA ALA A 140 27.05 2.87 8.25
C ALA A 140 26.86 3.29 9.71
N GLY A 141 27.83 3.97 10.31
CA GLY A 141 27.75 4.36 11.71
C GLY A 141 27.54 3.17 12.65
N LEU A 142 26.58 3.30 13.57
CA LEU A 142 26.24 2.24 14.55
C LEU A 142 25.41 1.10 13.97
N LEU A 143 24.70 1.34 12.88
CA LEU A 143 23.87 0.36 12.19
C LEU A 143 24.52 0.07 10.84
N GLU A 144 24.34 -1.16 10.37
CA GLU A 144 24.83 -1.56 9.05
C GLU A 144 24.16 -0.72 7.93
N ASP A 145 24.82 -0.61 6.79
CA ASP A 145 24.38 0.16 5.61
C ASP A 145 22.94 -0.09 5.19
N THR A 146 22.48 -1.31 5.37
CA THR A 146 21.16 -1.77 4.95
C THR A 146 20.01 -1.07 5.66
N TRP A 147 20.23 -0.46 6.82
CA TRP A 147 19.14 0.18 7.56
C TRP A 147 18.53 1.37 6.82
N ALA A 148 19.37 2.19 6.16
CA ALA A 148 18.89 3.34 5.41
C ALA A 148 18.10 2.90 4.16
N VAL A 149 18.55 1.85 3.48
CA VAL A 149 17.86 1.23 2.35
C VAL A 149 16.49 0.71 2.80
N GLN A 150 16.43 0.03 3.95
CA GLN A 150 15.17 -0.47 4.50
C GLN A 150 14.24 0.67 4.95
N ALA A 151 14.79 1.76 5.50
CA ALA A 151 14.02 2.96 5.80
C ALA A 151 13.44 3.62 4.53
N ALA A 152 14.21 3.61 3.42
CA ALA A 152 13.76 4.11 2.13
C ALA A 152 12.66 3.25 1.50
N GLY A 153 12.71 1.95 1.75
CA GLY A 153 11.85 0.96 1.10
C GLY A 153 10.38 1.34 0.99
N PRO A 154 9.69 1.80 2.05
CA PRO A 154 8.28 2.18 1.96
C PRO A 154 7.98 3.43 1.11
N LEU A 155 8.96 4.30 0.85
CA LEU A 155 8.71 5.63 0.28
C LEU A 155 8.35 5.61 -1.21
N TRP A 156 8.77 4.60 -1.97
CA TRP A 156 8.37 4.45 -3.36
C TRP A 156 6.85 4.36 -3.54
N TYR A 157 6.17 3.62 -2.65
CA TYR A 157 4.72 3.50 -2.68
C TYR A 157 4.03 4.84 -2.38
N ILE A 158 4.54 5.60 -1.41
CA ILE A 158 4.02 6.93 -1.07
C ILE A 158 4.14 7.87 -2.27
N ARG A 159 5.28 7.83 -2.97
CA ARG A 159 5.53 8.57 -4.22
C ARG A 159 4.54 8.16 -5.31
N ALA A 160 4.46 6.87 -5.62
CA ALA A 160 3.57 6.35 -6.64
C ALA A 160 2.09 6.67 -6.33
N TYR A 161 1.67 6.51 -5.08
CA TYR A 161 0.33 6.87 -4.64
C TYR A 161 0.03 8.36 -4.85
N LEU A 162 0.99 9.24 -4.52
CA LEU A 162 0.84 10.69 -4.74
C LEU A 162 0.66 11.01 -6.23
N TRP A 163 1.49 10.42 -7.10
CA TRP A 163 1.36 10.58 -8.54
C TRP A 163 -0.01 10.12 -9.07
N PHE A 164 -0.49 8.97 -8.61
CA PHE A 164 -1.83 8.50 -8.97
C PHE A 164 -2.93 9.43 -8.48
N VAL A 165 -2.82 9.96 -7.27
CA VAL A 165 -3.80 10.93 -6.74
C VAL A 165 -3.83 12.19 -7.60
N LEU A 166 -2.67 12.73 -7.97
CA LEU A 166 -2.56 13.94 -8.80
C LEU A 166 -3.08 13.70 -10.23
N ALA A 167 -2.74 12.56 -10.83
CA ALA A 167 -3.15 12.19 -12.19
C ALA A 167 -4.63 11.76 -12.29
N SER A 168 -5.25 11.32 -11.19
CA SER A 168 -6.58 10.70 -11.19
C SER A 168 -7.69 11.50 -11.88
N PRO A 169 -7.79 12.82 -11.76
CA PRO A 169 -8.85 13.55 -12.45
C PRO A 169 -8.77 13.43 -13.98
N LEU A 170 -7.54 13.40 -14.52
CA LEU A 170 -7.30 13.22 -15.96
C LEU A 170 -7.48 11.75 -16.35
N LEU A 171 -6.92 10.83 -15.58
CA LEU A 171 -7.04 9.39 -15.80
C LEU A 171 -8.50 8.93 -15.76
N LEU A 172 -9.32 9.44 -14.82
CA LEU A 172 -10.74 9.08 -14.74
C LEU A 172 -11.53 9.63 -15.93
N ARG A 173 -11.20 10.84 -16.40
CA ARG A 173 -11.82 11.39 -17.61
C ARG A 173 -11.44 10.58 -18.87
N ALA A 174 -10.17 10.22 -18.99
CA ALA A 174 -9.69 9.37 -20.09
C ALA A 174 -10.34 7.98 -20.04
N PHE A 175 -10.39 7.37 -18.85
CA PHE A 175 -11.04 6.09 -18.63
C PHE A 175 -12.53 6.10 -19.05
N ARG A 176 -13.29 7.13 -18.68
CA ARG A 176 -14.70 7.24 -19.07
C ARG A 176 -14.92 7.47 -20.56
N LYS A 177 -13.93 8.01 -21.27
CA LYS A 177 -13.98 8.15 -22.74
C LYS A 177 -13.50 6.90 -23.47
N LEU A 178 -12.42 6.30 -23.02
CA LEU A 178 -11.73 5.16 -23.64
C LEU A 178 -11.34 4.13 -22.56
N PRO A 179 -12.32 3.37 -22.01
CA PRO A 179 -12.08 2.57 -20.83
C PRO A 179 -11.00 1.51 -21.01
N TRP A 180 -11.06 0.73 -22.07
CA TRP A 180 -10.09 -0.34 -22.32
C TRP A 180 -8.70 0.17 -22.67
N ALA A 181 -8.61 1.19 -23.51
CA ALA A 181 -7.32 1.79 -23.87
C ALA A 181 -6.63 2.39 -22.62
N THR A 182 -7.38 3.10 -21.79
CA THR A 182 -6.83 3.69 -20.56
C THR A 182 -6.42 2.62 -19.54
N LEU A 183 -7.20 1.55 -19.40
CA LEU A 183 -6.91 0.43 -18.48
C LEU A 183 -5.64 -0.32 -18.90
N LEU A 184 -5.44 -0.53 -20.20
CA LEU A 184 -4.34 -1.35 -20.73
C LEU A 184 -3.07 -0.53 -21.05
N ALA A 185 -3.17 0.78 -21.22
CA ALA A 185 -2.02 1.63 -21.55
C ALA A 185 -0.85 1.50 -20.56
N PRO A 186 -1.04 1.48 -19.20
CA PRO A 186 0.06 1.27 -18.28
C PRO A 186 0.72 -0.12 -18.44
N LEU A 187 -0.06 -1.16 -18.67
CA LEU A 187 0.48 -2.50 -18.95
C LEU A 187 1.30 -2.51 -20.26
N GLY A 188 0.81 -1.86 -21.30
CA GLY A 188 1.55 -1.67 -22.56
C GLY A 188 2.86 -0.90 -22.36
N LEU A 189 2.83 0.17 -21.55
CA LEU A 189 4.04 0.92 -21.19
C LEU A 189 5.03 0.04 -20.41
N THR A 190 4.53 -0.76 -19.44
CA THR A 190 5.38 -1.72 -18.71
C THR A 190 6.00 -2.75 -19.66
N ALA A 191 5.27 -3.21 -20.67
CA ALA A 191 5.81 -4.13 -21.68
C ALA A 191 6.92 -3.46 -22.51
N VAL A 192 6.74 -2.22 -22.95
CA VAL A 192 7.74 -1.48 -23.72
C VAL A 192 9.04 -1.26 -22.91
N ILE A 193 8.89 -0.91 -21.62
CA ILE A 193 10.05 -0.72 -20.72
C ILE A 193 10.66 -2.07 -20.36
N GLY A 194 9.84 -3.06 -19.97
CA GLY A 194 10.29 -4.36 -19.50
C GLY A 194 10.95 -5.23 -20.58
N THR A 195 10.64 -5.02 -21.85
CA THR A 195 11.33 -5.66 -22.99
C THR A 195 12.61 -4.92 -23.42
N GLY A 196 12.94 -3.79 -22.78
CA GLY A 196 14.12 -2.99 -23.13
C GLY A 196 13.98 -2.18 -24.42
N LEU A 197 12.80 -2.12 -25.05
CA LEU A 197 12.56 -1.29 -26.25
C LEU A 197 12.78 0.21 -25.96
N VAL A 198 12.49 0.63 -24.74
CA VAL A 198 12.78 1.99 -24.27
C VAL A 198 13.40 1.90 -22.88
N THR A 199 14.58 2.49 -22.76
CA THR A 199 15.28 2.62 -21.46
C THR A 199 15.27 4.08 -21.04
N ILE A 200 14.66 4.36 -19.88
CA ILE A 200 14.65 5.69 -19.29
C ILE A 200 15.56 5.63 -18.06
N PRO A 201 16.73 6.27 -18.11
CA PRO A 201 17.70 6.16 -17.02
C PRO A 201 17.31 6.97 -15.78
N GLY A 202 17.86 6.58 -14.63
CA GLY A 202 17.80 7.32 -13.38
C GLY A 202 16.44 7.33 -12.71
N GLU A 203 16.26 8.25 -11.79
CA GLU A 203 15.08 8.34 -10.90
C GLU A 203 13.75 8.51 -11.67
N THR A 204 13.79 9.20 -12.82
CA THR A 204 12.61 9.37 -13.67
C THR A 204 12.16 8.04 -14.25
N GLY A 205 13.11 7.19 -14.68
CA GLY A 205 12.82 5.85 -15.20
C GLY A 205 12.18 4.98 -14.11
N ASN A 206 12.75 4.98 -12.93
CA ASN A 206 12.20 4.23 -11.78
C ASN A 206 10.78 4.70 -11.42
N ALA A 207 10.55 6.02 -11.35
CA ALA A 207 9.23 6.56 -11.03
C ALA A 207 8.19 6.22 -12.12
N LEU A 208 8.59 6.27 -13.39
CA LEU A 208 7.71 5.91 -14.50
C LEU A 208 7.43 4.41 -14.52
N SER A 209 8.41 3.56 -14.20
CA SER A 209 8.24 2.13 -14.06
C SER A 209 7.24 1.79 -12.96
N ASP A 210 7.37 2.37 -11.76
CA ASP A 210 6.40 2.18 -10.67
C ASP A 210 4.98 2.58 -11.09
N PHE A 211 4.86 3.73 -11.79
CA PHE A 211 3.57 4.19 -12.29
C PHE A 211 3.01 3.24 -13.36
N ALA A 212 3.83 2.73 -14.26
CA ALA A 212 3.41 1.82 -15.32
C ALA A 212 2.98 0.46 -14.76
N VAL A 213 3.79 -0.14 -13.87
CA VAL A 213 3.52 -1.45 -13.26
C VAL A 213 2.18 -1.50 -12.53
N PHE A 214 1.85 -0.46 -11.77
CA PHE A 214 0.63 -0.44 -10.94
C PHE A 214 -0.50 0.41 -11.51
N GLY A 215 -0.28 1.11 -12.62
CA GLY A 215 -1.26 2.01 -13.24
C GLY A 215 -2.53 1.29 -13.68
N SER A 216 -2.38 0.10 -14.28
CA SER A 216 -3.53 -0.72 -14.66
C SER A 216 -4.36 -1.15 -13.45
N CYS A 217 -3.74 -1.48 -12.31
CA CYS A 217 -4.45 -1.79 -11.07
C CYS A 217 -5.20 -0.57 -10.51
N TRP A 218 -4.59 0.61 -10.56
CA TRP A 218 -5.28 1.85 -10.14
C TRP A 218 -6.51 2.14 -11.00
N ILE A 219 -6.38 2.04 -12.32
CA ILE A 219 -7.47 2.27 -13.27
C ILE A 219 -8.51 1.17 -13.21
N LEU A 220 -8.12 -0.07 -12.91
CA LEU A 220 -9.04 -1.16 -12.58
C LEU A 220 -9.95 -0.80 -11.40
N GLY A 221 -9.42 -0.07 -10.41
CA GLY A 221 -10.24 0.50 -9.33
C GLY A 221 -11.33 1.43 -9.84
N PHE A 222 -11.06 2.25 -10.86
CA PHE A 222 -12.09 3.05 -11.52
C PHE A 222 -13.13 2.17 -12.22
N ALA A 223 -12.66 1.14 -12.95
CA ALA A 223 -13.52 0.16 -13.61
C ALA A 223 -14.47 -0.56 -12.64
N HIS A 224 -13.95 -0.95 -11.48
CA HIS A 224 -14.73 -1.54 -10.41
C HIS A 224 -15.80 -0.56 -9.87
N HIS A 225 -15.43 0.70 -9.62
CA HIS A 225 -16.37 1.71 -9.13
C HIS A 225 -17.47 2.04 -10.14
N ASP A 226 -17.10 2.26 -11.40
CA ASP A 226 -18.04 2.63 -12.48
C ASP A 226 -18.80 1.39 -13.03
N GLY A 227 -18.43 0.15 -12.59
CA GLY A 227 -19.15 -1.09 -12.91
C GLY A 227 -18.86 -1.63 -14.30
N LEU A 228 -17.69 -1.38 -14.89
CA LEU A 228 -17.31 -1.80 -16.25
C LEU A 228 -17.53 -3.31 -16.51
N PHE A 229 -17.31 -4.14 -15.48
CA PHE A 229 -17.40 -5.60 -15.63
C PHE A 229 -18.79 -6.17 -15.32
N LYS A 230 -19.78 -5.34 -14.96
CA LYS A 230 -21.12 -5.84 -14.60
C LYS A 230 -21.84 -6.50 -15.76
N ASP A 231 -21.62 -5.97 -16.96
CA ASP A 231 -22.25 -6.44 -18.20
C ASP A 231 -21.40 -7.50 -18.93
N VAL A 232 -20.20 -7.80 -18.43
CA VAL A 232 -19.31 -8.82 -19.00
C VAL A 232 -19.57 -10.16 -18.29
N PRO A 233 -19.78 -11.26 -19.05
CA PRO A 233 -19.94 -12.57 -18.45
C PRO A 233 -18.76 -12.94 -17.55
N ARG A 234 -19.04 -13.41 -16.32
CA ARG A 234 -18.00 -13.71 -15.33
C ARG A 234 -16.95 -14.70 -15.84
N TYR A 235 -17.39 -15.74 -16.57
CA TYR A 235 -16.46 -16.72 -17.11
C TYR A 235 -15.46 -16.09 -18.09
N LEU A 236 -15.92 -15.14 -18.93
CA LEU A 236 -15.04 -14.44 -19.87
C LEU A 236 -14.03 -13.56 -19.12
N THR A 237 -14.50 -12.79 -18.14
CA THR A 237 -13.63 -11.94 -17.30
C THR A 237 -12.55 -12.78 -16.61
N VAL A 238 -12.93 -13.92 -16.01
CA VAL A 238 -11.99 -14.81 -15.33
C VAL A 238 -11.02 -15.46 -16.30
N SER A 239 -11.51 -15.95 -17.46
CA SER A 239 -10.64 -16.59 -18.47
C SER A 239 -9.59 -15.62 -19.00
N VAL A 240 -9.98 -14.40 -19.37
CA VAL A 240 -9.03 -13.38 -19.85
C VAL A 240 -8.05 -12.99 -18.74
N ALA A 241 -8.51 -12.78 -17.52
CA ALA A 241 -7.65 -12.49 -16.37
C ALA A 241 -6.65 -13.61 -16.11
N SER A 242 -7.09 -14.88 -16.18
CA SER A 242 -6.21 -16.05 -16.01
C SER A 242 -5.17 -16.15 -17.14
N ILE A 243 -5.53 -15.81 -18.39
CA ILE A 243 -4.57 -15.76 -19.49
C ILE A 243 -3.51 -14.69 -19.25
N VAL A 244 -3.92 -13.48 -18.80
CA VAL A 244 -3.00 -12.40 -18.46
C VAL A 244 -2.07 -12.81 -17.31
N MET A 245 -2.60 -13.47 -16.28
CA MET A 245 -1.79 -14.03 -15.19
C MET A 245 -0.81 -15.09 -15.68
N GLY A 246 -1.29 -16.02 -16.51
CA GLY A 246 -0.46 -17.06 -17.12
C GLY A 246 0.67 -16.48 -17.97
N PHE A 247 0.40 -15.44 -18.75
CA PHE A 247 1.43 -14.69 -19.46
C PHE A 247 2.46 -14.10 -18.48
N GLY A 248 2.02 -13.49 -17.39
CA GLY A 248 2.91 -12.93 -16.35
C GLY A 248 3.86 -13.98 -15.79
N LEU A 249 3.36 -15.18 -15.42
CA LEU A 249 4.21 -16.27 -14.92
C LEU A 249 5.12 -16.85 -16.01
N TRP A 250 4.62 -16.99 -17.23
CA TRP A 250 5.45 -17.41 -18.36
C TRP A 250 6.60 -16.43 -18.59
N TRP A 251 6.31 -15.12 -18.58
CA TRP A 251 7.35 -14.09 -18.70
C TRP A 251 8.35 -14.18 -17.56
N ALA A 252 7.87 -14.33 -16.32
CA ALA A 252 8.73 -14.46 -15.15
C ALA A 252 9.69 -15.65 -15.28
N SER A 253 9.24 -16.80 -15.80
CA SER A 253 10.07 -18.00 -15.92
C SER A 253 11.30 -17.81 -16.81
N GLY A 254 11.26 -16.86 -17.75
CA GLY A 254 12.39 -16.49 -18.61
C GLY A 254 13.22 -15.30 -18.09
N HIS A 255 12.82 -14.66 -16.97
CA HIS A 255 13.43 -13.42 -16.48
C HIS A 255 13.66 -13.46 -14.96
N LEU A 256 13.96 -14.65 -14.41
CA LEU A 256 14.22 -14.81 -12.98
C LEU A 256 15.45 -13.98 -12.57
N THR A 257 15.36 -13.33 -11.41
CA THR A 257 16.43 -12.57 -10.76
C THR A 257 17.15 -13.42 -9.73
N ALA A 258 18.08 -12.83 -8.99
CA ALA A 258 18.75 -13.50 -7.88
C ALA A 258 17.77 -13.99 -6.80
N ASP A 259 16.65 -13.26 -6.63
CA ASP A 259 15.57 -13.60 -5.68
C ASP A 259 14.52 -14.57 -6.28
N GLY A 260 14.85 -15.19 -7.42
CA GLY A 260 14.06 -16.24 -8.06
C GLY A 260 12.71 -15.74 -8.56
N TRP A 261 11.62 -16.34 -8.05
CA TRP A 261 10.23 -16.02 -8.45
C TRP A 261 9.66 -14.79 -7.74
N ASP A 262 10.49 -13.84 -7.30
CA ASP A 262 9.96 -12.59 -6.76
C ASP A 262 9.48 -11.67 -7.88
N LEU A 263 8.15 -11.57 -8.01
CA LEU A 263 7.54 -10.74 -9.05
C LEU A 263 7.82 -9.23 -8.86
N ASN A 264 8.20 -8.80 -7.66
CA ASN A 264 8.54 -7.39 -7.44
C ASN A 264 9.75 -6.97 -8.29
N ASP A 265 10.65 -7.90 -8.61
CA ASP A 265 11.87 -7.66 -9.38
C ASP A 265 11.67 -7.84 -10.88
N ILE A 266 10.46 -8.29 -11.30
CA ILE A 266 10.12 -8.57 -12.70
C ILE A 266 8.92 -7.71 -13.13
N PRO A 267 9.12 -6.44 -13.50
CA PRO A 267 8.06 -5.44 -13.67
C PRO A 267 6.88 -5.89 -14.54
N LEU A 268 7.14 -6.51 -15.69
CA LEU A 268 6.07 -6.95 -16.60
C LEU A 268 5.27 -8.12 -16.03
N ALA A 269 5.95 -9.06 -15.38
CA ALA A 269 5.29 -10.17 -14.70
C ALA A 269 4.42 -9.66 -13.55
N GLN A 270 4.96 -8.75 -12.73
CA GLN A 270 4.26 -8.10 -11.63
C GLN A 270 3.01 -7.36 -12.10
N ALA A 271 3.11 -6.59 -13.19
CA ALA A 271 1.99 -5.84 -13.75
C ALA A 271 0.88 -6.77 -14.25
N ALA A 272 1.23 -7.77 -15.06
CA ALA A 272 0.28 -8.72 -15.64
C ALA A 272 -0.37 -9.58 -14.55
N TRP A 273 0.42 -10.14 -13.64
CA TRP A 273 -0.09 -10.95 -12.54
C TRP A 273 -1.01 -10.16 -11.63
N SER A 274 -0.58 -8.97 -11.18
CA SER A 274 -1.38 -8.10 -10.30
C SER A 274 -2.68 -7.67 -10.96
N LEU A 275 -2.65 -7.30 -12.23
CA LEU A 275 -3.86 -6.89 -12.96
C LEU A 275 -4.87 -8.04 -13.01
N GLY A 276 -4.46 -9.22 -13.49
CA GLY A 276 -5.36 -10.38 -13.60
C GLY A 276 -5.89 -10.82 -12.25
N PHE A 277 -5.05 -10.90 -11.23
CA PHE A 277 -5.44 -11.23 -9.86
C PHE A 277 -6.48 -10.24 -9.31
N CYS A 278 -6.24 -8.93 -9.46
CA CYS A 278 -7.17 -7.90 -9.01
C CYS A 278 -8.48 -7.90 -9.79
N VAL A 279 -8.47 -8.24 -11.09
CA VAL A 279 -9.71 -8.40 -11.88
C VAL A 279 -10.56 -9.50 -11.28
N ILE A 280 -9.99 -10.69 -11.02
CA ILE A 280 -10.73 -11.81 -10.42
C ILE A 280 -11.23 -11.43 -9.01
N LEU A 281 -10.36 -10.87 -8.18
CA LEU A 281 -10.67 -10.47 -6.82
C LEU A 281 -11.83 -9.48 -6.74
N LEU A 282 -11.85 -8.47 -7.60
CA LEU A 282 -12.88 -7.44 -7.63
C LEU A 282 -14.15 -7.88 -8.33
N GLN A 283 -14.08 -8.82 -9.29
CA GLN A 283 -15.24 -9.41 -9.94
C GLN A 283 -16.15 -10.19 -8.96
N TYR A 284 -15.51 -10.83 -7.97
CA TYR A 284 -16.22 -11.58 -6.93
C TYR A 284 -16.33 -10.81 -5.61
N ALA A 285 -15.99 -9.52 -5.60
CA ALA A 285 -16.05 -8.71 -4.39
C ALA A 285 -17.48 -8.63 -3.84
N PRO A 286 -17.75 -9.16 -2.65
CA PRO A 286 -19.01 -8.92 -1.97
C PRO A 286 -19.06 -7.50 -1.41
N SER A 287 -20.25 -6.94 -1.23
CA SER A 287 -20.44 -5.69 -0.51
C SER A 287 -20.87 -5.99 0.92
N TRP A 288 -19.98 -5.81 1.88
CA TRP A 288 -20.24 -6.09 3.28
C TRP A 288 -20.41 -4.80 4.10
N GLN A 289 -21.52 -4.72 4.81
CA GLN A 289 -21.71 -3.66 5.83
C GLN A 289 -20.98 -4.01 7.13
N GLU A 290 -20.89 -5.31 7.45
CA GLU A 290 -20.19 -5.88 8.60
C GLU A 290 -19.41 -7.13 8.17
N LEU A 291 -18.36 -7.47 8.92
CA LEU A 291 -17.61 -8.70 8.65
C LEU A 291 -18.45 -9.92 9.01
N PRO A 292 -18.61 -10.89 8.08
CA PRO A 292 -19.52 -12.03 8.28
C PRO A 292 -18.94 -13.08 9.22
N GLY A 293 -19.81 -13.76 9.96
CA GLY A 293 -19.54 -14.98 10.72
C GLY A 293 -18.31 -14.84 11.65
N ARG A 294 -17.39 -15.79 11.56
CA ARG A 294 -16.18 -15.80 12.39
C ARG A 294 -15.23 -14.63 12.15
N LEU A 295 -15.33 -13.93 11.03
CA LEU A 295 -14.52 -12.75 10.72
C LEU A 295 -14.91 -11.53 11.58
N ALA A 296 -16.15 -11.50 12.11
CA ALA A 296 -16.63 -10.42 12.96
C ALA A 296 -15.72 -10.16 14.20
N ARG A 297 -15.06 -11.20 14.74
CA ARG A 297 -14.10 -11.07 15.84
C ARG A 297 -12.91 -10.18 15.52
N PHE A 298 -12.55 -10.05 14.25
CA PHE A 298 -11.43 -9.23 13.78
C PHE A 298 -11.85 -7.80 13.39
N ASP A 299 -13.13 -7.40 13.57
CA ASP A 299 -13.62 -6.09 13.14
C ASP A 299 -12.82 -4.92 13.73
N ARG A 300 -12.46 -5.01 15.02
CA ARG A 300 -11.63 -4.01 15.68
C ARG A 300 -10.22 -3.94 15.11
N LEU A 301 -9.60 -5.10 14.86
CA LEU A 301 -8.26 -5.19 14.28
C LEU A 301 -8.24 -4.62 12.85
N VAL A 302 -9.20 -5.01 12.03
CA VAL A 302 -9.37 -4.49 10.67
C VAL A 302 -9.59 -2.96 10.68
N THR A 303 -10.39 -2.48 11.61
CA THR A 303 -10.62 -1.03 11.78
C THR A 303 -9.35 -0.30 12.21
N LEU A 304 -8.61 -0.85 13.17
CA LEU A 304 -7.35 -0.30 13.66
C LEU A 304 -6.30 -0.25 12.55
N ALA A 305 -6.06 -1.38 11.86
CA ALA A 305 -5.09 -1.47 10.76
C ALA A 305 -5.40 -0.46 9.65
N ASN A 306 -6.67 -0.31 9.26
CA ASN A 306 -7.06 0.68 8.25
C ASN A 306 -6.92 2.13 8.71
N ASN A 307 -7.15 2.40 10.00
CA ASN A 307 -7.02 3.75 10.55
C ASN A 307 -5.55 4.16 10.78
N ARG A 308 -4.64 3.19 10.88
CA ARG A 308 -3.21 3.35 11.15
C ARG A 308 -2.35 2.79 10.00
N ALA A 309 -2.93 2.66 8.81
CA ALA A 309 -2.29 2.00 7.69
C ALA A 309 -1.01 2.71 7.24
N VAL A 310 -0.98 4.04 7.24
CA VAL A 310 0.20 4.81 6.84
C VAL A 310 1.31 4.69 7.88
N THR A 311 0.97 4.74 9.17
CA THR A 311 1.94 4.51 10.25
C THR A 311 2.56 3.12 10.17
N ILE A 312 1.73 2.06 10.09
CA ILE A 312 2.23 0.68 9.99
C ILE A 312 3.12 0.54 8.74
N TYR A 313 2.66 1.07 7.60
CA TYR A 313 3.37 0.96 6.34
C TYR A 313 4.72 1.69 6.34
N LEU A 314 4.82 2.88 6.91
CA LEU A 314 6.08 3.64 6.94
C LEU A 314 7.11 3.03 7.89
N TRP A 315 6.66 2.50 9.03
CA TRP A 315 7.58 2.12 10.10
C TRP A 315 7.96 0.63 10.11
N HIS A 316 7.22 -0.25 9.42
CA HIS A 316 7.42 -1.70 9.57
C HIS A 316 8.86 -2.15 9.28
N ASN A 317 9.53 -1.65 8.23
CA ASN A 317 10.89 -2.06 7.91
C ASN A 317 11.88 -1.66 9.01
N LEU A 318 11.80 -0.41 9.52
CA LEU A 318 12.64 0.02 10.63
C LEU A 318 12.36 -0.78 11.91
N LEU A 319 11.10 -1.14 12.16
CA LEU A 319 10.75 -1.94 13.32
C LEU A 319 11.22 -3.39 13.17
N ILE A 320 11.21 -3.95 11.95
CA ILE A 320 11.84 -5.26 11.67
C ILE A 320 13.32 -5.20 12.00
N LEU A 321 14.04 -4.19 11.52
CA LEU A 321 15.46 -4.00 11.85
C LEU A 321 15.69 -3.81 13.35
N ALA A 322 14.81 -3.06 14.03
CA ALA A 322 14.91 -2.85 15.48
C ALA A 322 14.73 -4.14 16.29
N THR A 323 14.12 -5.19 15.72
CA THR A 323 14.06 -6.51 16.40
C THR A 323 15.43 -7.13 16.57
N ILE A 324 16.36 -6.89 15.66
CA ILE A 324 17.71 -7.48 15.69
C ILE A 324 18.46 -7.10 16.97
N PRO A 325 18.77 -5.81 17.23
CA PRO A 325 19.51 -5.44 18.44
C PRO A 325 18.73 -5.74 19.73
N LEU A 326 17.39 -5.81 19.67
CA LEU A 326 16.58 -6.20 20.82
C LEU A 326 16.71 -7.69 21.13
N LEU A 327 16.76 -8.55 20.12
CA LEU A 327 16.98 -9.98 20.30
C LEU A 327 18.42 -10.28 20.69
N ASP A 328 19.39 -9.50 20.20
CA ASP A 328 20.80 -9.64 20.57
C ASP A 328 21.05 -9.36 22.06
N LEU A 329 20.15 -8.65 22.75
CA LEU A 329 20.19 -8.53 24.20
C LEU A 329 20.02 -9.88 24.92
N LEU A 330 19.40 -10.87 24.30
CA LEU A 330 19.25 -12.21 24.87
C LEU A 330 20.61 -12.87 25.10
N TRP A 331 21.59 -12.64 24.19
CA TRP A 331 22.94 -13.17 24.28
C TRP A 331 23.74 -12.55 25.44
N LYS A 332 23.33 -11.40 25.96
CA LYS A 332 23.93 -10.80 27.16
C LYS A 332 23.49 -11.45 28.45
N ILE A 333 22.52 -12.37 28.40
CA ILE A 333 22.03 -13.13 29.55
C ILE A 333 22.83 -14.45 29.62
N PRO A 334 23.72 -14.63 30.62
CA PRO A 334 24.63 -15.80 30.66
C PRO A 334 23.92 -17.14 30.60
N TYR A 335 22.72 -17.25 31.18
CA TYR A 335 21.93 -18.49 31.13
C TYR A 335 21.43 -18.80 29.72
N VAL A 336 21.00 -17.78 28.96
CA VAL A 336 20.52 -17.93 27.57
C VAL A 336 21.68 -18.36 26.67
N ASP A 337 22.79 -17.66 26.77
CA ASP A 337 24.00 -17.97 25.99
C ASP A 337 24.49 -19.41 26.25
N ALA A 338 24.58 -19.80 27.52
CA ALA A 338 25.10 -21.11 27.90
C ALA A 338 24.14 -22.30 27.63
N HIS A 339 22.81 -22.12 27.68
CA HIS A 339 21.86 -23.23 27.70
C HIS A 339 20.78 -23.15 26.60
N LEU A 340 20.51 -21.97 26.06
CA LEU A 340 19.41 -21.74 25.10
C LEU A 340 19.90 -21.20 23.75
N GLY A 341 21.21 -21.02 23.57
CA GLY A 341 21.78 -20.40 22.37
C GLY A 341 21.28 -21.04 21.07
N SER A 342 21.42 -22.37 20.96
CA SER A 342 20.96 -23.08 19.77
C SER A 342 19.44 -22.99 19.55
N ALA A 343 18.64 -22.92 20.61
CA ALA A 343 17.20 -22.77 20.50
C ALA A 343 16.82 -21.34 20.06
N VAL A 344 17.53 -20.33 20.54
CA VAL A 344 17.36 -18.93 20.12
C VAL A 344 17.75 -18.78 18.64
N GLU A 345 18.87 -19.34 18.20
CA GLU A 345 19.28 -19.34 16.78
C GLU A 345 18.24 -20.02 15.89
N ALA A 346 17.81 -21.22 16.26
CA ALA A 346 16.81 -21.97 15.51
C ALA A 346 15.46 -21.26 15.45
N GLY A 347 15.10 -20.52 16.52
CA GLY A 347 13.85 -19.77 16.64
C GLY A 347 13.94 -18.29 16.27
N TYR A 348 15.08 -17.79 15.79
CA TYR A 348 15.35 -16.35 15.66
C TYR A 348 14.27 -15.62 14.81
N THR A 349 13.97 -16.15 13.63
CA THR A 349 12.95 -15.57 12.74
C THR A 349 11.54 -15.60 13.37
N LEU A 350 11.24 -16.67 14.13
CA LEU A 350 9.98 -16.72 14.88
C LEU A 350 9.94 -15.65 15.98
N LEU A 351 11.04 -15.47 16.71
CA LEU A 351 11.15 -14.42 17.73
C LEU A 351 11.02 -13.03 17.12
N MET A 352 11.67 -12.75 15.99
CA MET A 352 11.46 -11.52 15.21
C MET A 352 9.99 -11.33 14.86
N THR A 353 9.33 -12.37 14.34
CA THR A 353 7.92 -12.35 13.95
C THR A 353 7.01 -12.08 15.15
N LEU A 354 7.33 -12.59 16.33
CA LEU A 354 6.56 -12.31 17.54
C LEU A 354 6.81 -10.89 18.07
N LEU A 355 8.05 -10.42 18.00
CA LEU A 355 8.47 -9.12 18.54
C LEU A 355 7.98 -7.94 17.71
N ILE A 356 7.82 -8.09 16.39
CA ILE A 356 7.40 -7.00 15.51
C ILE A 356 6.01 -6.46 15.87
N TRP A 357 5.07 -7.30 16.31
CA TRP A 357 3.70 -6.86 16.59
C TRP A 357 3.59 -5.92 17.79
N PRO A 358 4.21 -6.20 18.96
CA PRO A 358 4.26 -5.22 20.04
C PRO A 358 5.02 -3.95 19.65
N LEU A 359 6.07 -4.02 18.82
CA LEU A 359 6.75 -2.82 18.33
C LEU A 359 5.85 -1.98 17.40
N ILE A 360 5.10 -2.61 16.50
CA ILE A 360 4.07 -1.93 15.69
C ILE A 360 3.01 -1.30 16.59
N ALA A 361 2.52 -2.02 17.62
CA ALA A 361 1.55 -1.49 18.56
C ALA A 361 2.09 -0.27 19.32
N LEU A 362 3.35 -0.34 19.79
CA LEU A 362 4.04 0.78 20.41
C LEU A 362 4.13 1.98 19.47
N MET A 363 4.51 1.76 18.22
CA MET A 363 4.61 2.82 17.21
C MET A 363 3.24 3.44 16.88
N ILE A 364 2.17 2.63 16.84
CA ILE A 364 0.80 3.13 16.68
C ILE A 364 0.41 4.06 17.83
N VAL A 365 0.80 3.72 19.06
CA VAL A 365 0.55 4.58 20.23
C VAL A 365 1.40 5.85 20.17
N ALA A 366 2.68 5.72 19.84
CA ALA A 366 3.62 6.84 19.83
C ALA A 366 3.29 7.90 18.77
N VAL A 367 3.03 7.48 17.53
CA VAL A 367 2.88 8.41 16.40
C VAL A 367 1.59 8.27 15.61
N GLY A 368 0.81 7.20 15.81
CA GLY A 368 -0.39 6.94 15.02
C GLY A 368 -1.48 8.02 15.16
N TRP A 369 -1.52 8.76 16.26
CA TRP A 369 -2.44 9.89 16.47
C TRP A 369 -2.30 10.97 15.40
N VAL A 370 -1.14 11.07 14.75
CA VAL A 370 -0.89 12.01 13.65
C VAL A 370 -1.86 11.76 12.48
N GLU A 371 -2.21 10.48 12.21
CA GLU A 371 -3.21 10.13 11.19
C GLU A 371 -4.62 10.64 11.56
N ASP A 372 -4.96 10.70 12.84
CA ASP A 372 -6.24 11.26 13.28
C ASP A 372 -6.29 12.77 13.04
N VAL A 373 -5.22 13.49 13.42
CA VAL A 373 -5.08 14.93 13.17
C VAL A 373 -5.13 15.22 11.66
N ALA A 374 -4.37 14.45 10.87
CA ALA A 374 -4.36 14.56 9.42
C ALA A 374 -5.73 14.29 8.80
N ALA A 375 -6.53 13.41 9.39
CA ALA A 375 -7.90 13.13 8.97
C ALA A 375 -8.96 14.09 9.56
N LYS A 376 -8.56 15.10 10.32
CA LYS A 376 -9.45 16.00 11.09
C LYS A 376 -10.34 15.24 12.08
N ARG A 377 -9.81 14.19 12.68
CA ARG A 377 -10.46 13.45 13.77
C ARG A 377 -9.84 13.87 15.12
N ARG A 378 -10.54 13.59 16.21
CA ARG A 378 -9.95 13.75 17.55
C ARG A 378 -8.78 12.75 17.69
N PRO A 379 -7.58 13.21 18.08
CA PRO A 379 -6.44 12.33 18.24
C PRO A 379 -6.69 11.30 19.35
N ARG A 380 -6.40 10.04 19.06
CA ARG A 380 -6.52 8.94 20.01
C ARG A 380 -5.14 8.34 20.23
N LEU A 381 -4.57 8.57 21.41
CA LEU A 381 -3.28 7.99 21.79
C LEU A 381 -3.39 6.48 22.00
N TRP A 382 -4.55 6.01 22.49
CA TRP A 382 -4.85 4.59 22.65
C TRP A 382 -6.01 4.19 21.73
N PRO A 383 -5.71 3.79 20.49
CA PRO A 383 -6.75 3.41 19.55
C PRO A 383 -7.31 2.03 19.90
N ASP A 384 -8.61 1.96 20.15
CA ASP A 384 -9.33 0.73 20.53
C ASP A 384 -9.96 -0.02 19.34
N GLY A 385 -9.76 0.46 18.12
CA GLY A 385 -10.37 -0.08 16.91
C GLY A 385 -11.89 0.15 16.81
N ARG A 386 -12.48 0.96 17.70
CA ARG A 386 -13.89 1.36 17.58
C ARG A 386 -14.08 2.40 16.48
N ARG A 387 -15.26 2.36 15.84
CA ARG A 387 -15.62 3.25 14.72
C ARG A 387 -15.88 4.68 15.18
#